data_e1674bf1fdc6a23cba07a219e960b1ae
#
_entry.id   e1674bf1fdc6a23cba07a219e960b1ae
#
_cell.length_a   1.000
_cell.length_b   1.000
_cell.length_c   1.000
_cell.angle_alpha   90.00
_cell.angle_beta   90.00
_cell.angle_gamma   90.00
#
_symmetry.space_group_name_H-M   'P 1'
#
loop_
_entity.id
_entity.type
_entity.pdbx_description
1 polymer ?
#
loop_
_entity_poly.entity_id
_entity_poly.type
_entity_poly.pdbx_seq_one_letter_code
_entity_poly.pdbx_strand_id
1 'polypeptide(L)'
;MQCDVFSTTPMGGNGLAVVLDGAGLTAEAMQRFARWTNLAETSFVFAPSDPAADYDIRIFTVSRELPFAGHPTLGTAACWLAAGNTPKQAGVIRQNCGVGLVHIDLTGDTPAFVAPPTSIADMAAPMLAAITAGLHLDPTRILRHAVLDNGPVWHAIEMQSADDLLSLDAGAITPVSGLAVGLIAPRSNGDADFEVRMFSMWAGLNEDPVTGSLNSALAHWMQAQGRVQRPYSVAQGTCIGRHGRVHVIPSPDDADNGPIRIGGHTNILIKGHVTL
;
A
#
# COMPACT_ATOMS: atom_id res chain seq x y z
N MET A 1 0.43 19.32 -4.33
CA MET A 1 0.20 18.47 -5.51
C MET A 1 -0.79 17.38 -5.18
N GLN A 2 -1.42 16.79 -6.20
CA GLN A 2 -2.22 15.58 -6.02
C GLN A 2 -1.75 14.56 -7.04
N CYS A 3 -1.51 13.34 -6.59
CA CYS A 3 -0.99 12.25 -7.43
C CYS A 3 -1.77 10.97 -7.21
N ASP A 4 -1.53 10.02 -8.11
CA ASP A 4 -2.15 8.71 -8.18
C ASP A 4 -1.02 7.66 -8.19
N VAL A 5 -0.97 6.82 -7.18
CA VAL A 5 0.16 5.94 -6.90
C VAL A 5 -0.18 4.50 -7.24
N PHE A 6 0.82 3.72 -7.63
CA PHE A 6 0.71 2.33 -8.07
C PHE A 6 -0.05 2.14 -9.38
N SER A 7 0.02 3.08 -10.31
CA SER A 7 -0.56 2.90 -11.63
C SER A 7 0.21 3.68 -12.69
N THR A 8 0.30 3.13 -13.89
CA THR A 8 0.76 3.84 -15.09
C THR A 8 -0.38 4.59 -15.78
N THR A 9 -1.63 4.24 -15.45
CA THR A 9 -2.83 4.88 -15.99
C THR A 9 -3.30 5.97 -15.02
N PRO A 10 -3.47 7.22 -15.46
CA PRO A 10 -4.01 8.28 -14.62
C PRO A 10 -5.35 7.90 -13.99
N MET A 11 -5.51 8.17 -12.70
CA MET A 11 -6.70 7.82 -11.88
C MET A 11 -6.92 6.30 -11.71
N GLY A 12 -5.95 5.49 -12.08
CA GLY A 12 -6.01 4.03 -11.97
C GLY A 12 -5.45 3.45 -10.67
N GLY A 13 -4.76 4.23 -9.85
CA GLY A 13 -4.12 3.80 -8.60
C GLY A 13 -4.81 4.31 -7.34
N ASN A 14 -4.01 4.62 -6.32
CA ASN A 14 -4.47 5.18 -5.05
C ASN A 14 -4.10 6.66 -4.95
N GLY A 15 -5.11 7.52 -4.73
CA GLY A 15 -4.98 8.96 -4.71
C GLY A 15 -4.27 9.48 -3.45
N LEU A 16 -3.35 10.43 -3.62
CA LEU A 16 -2.60 11.08 -2.54
C LEU A 16 -2.56 12.60 -2.73
N ALA A 17 -2.82 13.35 -1.67
CA ALA A 17 -2.47 14.77 -1.61
C ALA A 17 -1.07 14.94 -0.99
N VAL A 18 -0.24 15.80 -1.60
CA VAL A 18 1.11 16.11 -1.12
C VAL A 18 1.26 17.63 -0.98
N VAL A 19 1.44 18.09 0.24
CA VAL A 19 1.77 19.48 0.58
C VAL A 19 3.28 19.55 0.71
N LEU A 20 3.95 20.20 -0.25
CA LEU A 20 5.41 20.21 -0.37
C LEU A 20 6.11 21.16 0.62
N ASP A 21 5.35 22.03 1.28
CA ASP A 21 5.84 22.89 2.36
C ASP A 21 4.87 22.85 3.53
N GLY A 22 5.19 22.05 4.53
CA GLY A 22 4.44 21.90 5.76
C GLY A 22 4.90 22.86 6.88
N ALA A 23 5.90 23.70 6.62
CA ALA A 23 6.47 24.58 7.65
C ALA A 23 5.40 25.48 8.30
N GLY A 24 5.40 25.50 9.63
CA GLY A 24 4.44 26.29 10.42
C GLY A 24 3.06 25.68 10.57
N LEU A 25 2.72 24.57 9.92
CA LEU A 25 1.43 23.89 10.09
C LEU A 25 1.39 23.12 11.41
N THR A 26 0.28 23.28 12.15
CA THR A 26 0.03 22.45 13.34
C THR A 26 -0.52 21.08 12.95
N ALA A 27 -0.40 20.09 13.85
CA ALA A 27 -0.98 18.76 13.64
C ALA A 27 -2.49 18.82 13.36
N GLU A 28 -3.20 19.72 14.05
CA GLU A 28 -4.64 19.91 13.88
C GLU A 28 -4.97 20.49 12.49
N ALA A 29 -4.16 21.42 11.99
CA ALA A 29 -4.35 21.98 10.65
C ALA A 29 -4.12 20.90 9.58
N MET A 30 -3.06 20.12 9.71
CA MET A 30 -2.75 18.99 8.81
C MET A 30 -3.86 17.93 8.84
N GLN A 31 -4.33 17.54 10.02
CA GLN A 31 -5.42 16.57 10.16
C GLN A 31 -6.74 17.11 9.59
N ARG A 32 -7.04 18.39 9.79
CA ARG A 32 -8.22 19.03 9.22
C ARG A 32 -8.19 19.03 7.69
N PHE A 33 -7.03 19.33 7.11
CA PHE A 33 -6.85 19.33 5.67
C PHE A 33 -6.95 17.90 5.10
N ALA A 34 -6.32 16.90 5.72
CA ALA A 34 -6.42 15.50 5.32
C ALA A 34 -7.89 15.02 5.34
N ARG A 35 -8.65 15.42 6.35
CA ARG A 35 -10.10 15.11 6.43
C ARG A 35 -10.90 15.81 5.34
N TRP A 36 -10.55 17.04 5.00
CA TRP A 36 -11.25 17.82 3.96
C TRP A 36 -10.99 17.27 2.56
N THR A 37 -9.74 16.88 2.25
CA THR A 37 -9.41 16.27 0.95
C THR A 37 -10.14 14.95 0.75
N ASN A 38 -10.42 14.24 1.84
CA ASN A 38 -11.10 12.93 1.87
C ASN A 38 -10.41 11.87 0.98
N LEU A 39 -9.11 12.00 0.78
CA LEU A 39 -8.27 10.96 0.18
C LEU A 39 -7.85 9.95 1.23
N ALA A 40 -7.39 8.77 0.80
CA ALA A 40 -6.90 7.74 1.72
C ALA A 40 -5.86 8.32 2.68
N GLU A 41 -4.86 9.05 2.13
CA GLU A 41 -3.88 9.80 2.90
C GLU A 41 -3.55 11.15 2.27
N THR A 42 -2.95 11.99 3.13
CA THR A 42 -2.34 13.27 2.79
C THR A 42 -0.95 13.36 3.42
N SER A 43 0.05 13.72 2.66
CA SER A 43 1.43 13.90 3.10
C SER A 43 1.78 15.37 3.21
N PHE A 44 2.61 15.71 4.22
CA PHE A 44 3.19 17.03 4.42
C PHE A 44 4.70 16.90 4.50
N VAL A 45 5.41 17.62 3.63
CA VAL A 45 6.87 17.59 3.51
C VAL A 45 7.47 18.74 4.30
N PHE A 46 8.59 18.48 4.97
CA PHE A 46 9.34 19.44 5.76
C PHE A 46 10.83 19.41 5.38
N ALA A 47 11.55 20.46 5.75
CA ALA A 47 13.01 20.42 5.72
C ALA A 47 13.52 19.26 6.59
N PRO A 48 14.59 18.55 6.19
CA PRO A 48 15.06 17.38 6.92
C PRO A 48 15.61 17.79 8.31
N SER A 49 15.12 17.12 9.35
CA SER A 49 15.65 17.23 10.71
C SER A 49 16.87 16.34 10.93
N ASP A 50 16.96 15.22 10.19
CA ASP A 50 18.14 14.37 10.12
C ASP A 50 19.02 14.81 8.94
N PRO A 51 20.33 15.13 9.14
CA PRO A 51 21.23 15.49 8.05
C PRO A 51 21.41 14.37 7.00
N ALA A 52 21.11 13.12 7.32
CA ALA A 52 21.12 12.02 6.38
C ALA A 52 19.87 11.97 5.49
N ALA A 53 18.76 12.59 5.88
CA ALA A 53 17.52 12.62 5.11
C ALA A 53 17.54 13.67 4.01
N ASP A 54 16.82 13.43 2.93
CA ASP A 54 16.56 14.42 1.88
C ASP A 54 15.39 15.34 2.29
N TYR A 55 14.39 14.80 2.99
CA TYR A 55 13.26 15.52 3.57
C TYR A 55 12.63 14.73 4.71
N ASP A 56 11.87 15.44 5.55
CA ASP A 56 10.97 14.82 6.52
C ASP A 56 9.54 14.77 5.98
N ILE A 57 8.75 13.79 6.43
CA ILE A 57 7.34 13.66 6.04
C ILE A 57 6.47 13.34 7.25
N ARG A 58 5.26 13.92 7.26
CA ARG A 58 4.17 13.49 8.13
C ARG A 58 2.99 13.04 7.26
N ILE A 59 2.36 11.94 7.64
CA ILE A 59 1.32 11.26 6.85
C ILE A 59 0.04 11.21 7.68
N PHE A 60 -1.06 11.66 7.10
CA PHE A 60 -2.36 11.70 7.78
C PHE A 60 -3.42 10.97 6.94
N THR A 61 -4.16 10.07 7.58
CA THR A 61 -5.44 9.59 7.06
C THR A 61 -6.54 10.61 7.35
N VAL A 62 -7.76 10.34 6.94
CA VAL A 62 -8.93 11.18 7.30
C VAL A 62 -9.18 11.24 8.81
N SER A 63 -8.62 10.33 9.62
CA SER A 63 -8.89 10.21 11.05
C SER A 63 -7.69 10.39 11.96
N ARG A 64 -6.48 10.05 11.53
CA ARG A 64 -5.27 10.05 12.38
C ARG A 64 -4.00 10.20 11.59
N GLU A 65 -2.92 10.56 12.28
CA GLU A 65 -1.55 10.48 11.76
C GLU A 65 -1.04 9.04 11.76
N LEU A 66 -0.27 8.69 10.74
CA LEU A 66 0.42 7.41 10.59
C LEU A 66 1.93 7.61 10.67
N PRO A 67 2.67 6.71 11.35
CA PRO A 67 4.13 6.78 11.39
C PRO A 67 4.77 6.46 10.03
N PHE A 68 4.09 5.67 9.21
CA PHE A 68 4.53 5.24 7.87
C PHE A 68 3.33 4.77 7.05
N ALA A 69 3.40 4.98 5.72
CA ALA A 69 2.51 4.35 4.76
C ALA A 69 3.19 4.26 3.38
N GLY A 70 3.00 3.14 2.66
CA GLY A 70 3.77 2.83 1.43
C GLY A 70 3.43 3.73 0.26
N HIS A 71 2.14 3.90 -0.12
CA HIS A 71 1.80 4.74 -1.26
C HIS A 71 2.08 6.24 -1.00
N PRO A 72 1.89 6.79 0.22
CA PRO A 72 2.36 8.14 0.52
C PRO A 72 3.88 8.32 0.36
N THR A 73 4.67 7.30 0.69
CA THR A 73 6.13 7.33 0.51
C THR A 73 6.50 7.48 -0.97
N LEU A 74 5.96 6.63 -1.86
CA LEU A 74 6.25 6.71 -3.30
C LEU A 74 5.68 7.98 -3.94
N GLY A 75 4.44 8.34 -3.61
CA GLY A 75 3.78 9.52 -4.16
C GLY A 75 4.46 10.82 -3.73
N THR A 76 4.90 10.92 -2.47
CA THR A 76 5.64 12.09 -1.99
C THR A 76 6.99 12.21 -2.67
N ALA A 77 7.74 11.09 -2.82
CA ALA A 77 9.00 11.07 -3.52
C ALA A 77 8.86 11.59 -4.97
N ALA A 78 7.85 11.10 -5.69
CA ALA A 78 7.56 11.56 -7.06
C ALA A 78 7.20 13.06 -7.11
N CYS A 79 6.36 13.53 -6.20
CA CYS A 79 5.99 14.96 -6.13
C CYS A 79 7.18 15.84 -5.75
N TRP A 80 8.04 15.38 -4.84
CA TRP A 80 9.24 16.11 -4.40
C TRP A 80 10.25 16.26 -5.54
N LEU A 81 10.50 15.18 -6.31
CA LEU A 81 11.33 15.24 -7.52
C LEU A 81 10.72 16.15 -8.58
N ALA A 82 9.41 16.06 -8.83
CA ALA A 82 8.72 16.89 -9.81
C ALA A 82 8.65 18.39 -9.44
N ALA A 83 8.92 18.72 -8.18
CA ALA A 83 9.11 20.10 -7.72
C ALA A 83 10.53 20.66 -8.01
N GLY A 84 11.40 19.85 -8.62
CA GLY A 84 12.76 20.24 -8.98
C GLY A 84 13.82 19.92 -7.93
N ASN A 85 13.46 19.17 -6.89
CA ASN A 85 14.44 18.76 -5.88
C ASN A 85 15.29 17.59 -6.38
N THR A 86 16.49 17.46 -5.80
CA THR A 86 17.47 16.42 -6.16
C THR A 86 17.92 15.70 -4.90
N PRO A 87 17.95 14.35 -4.90
CA PRO A 87 18.46 13.58 -3.77
C PRO A 87 19.93 13.88 -3.49
N LYS A 88 20.35 13.87 -2.23
CA LYS A 88 21.75 14.02 -1.79
C LYS A 88 22.65 12.94 -2.35
N GLN A 89 22.08 11.75 -2.59
CA GLN A 89 22.77 10.63 -3.24
C GLN A 89 22.00 10.21 -4.49
N ALA A 90 22.69 10.15 -5.63
CA ALA A 90 22.07 9.68 -6.87
C ALA A 90 21.48 8.27 -6.71
N GLY A 91 20.28 8.07 -7.24
CA GLY A 91 19.61 6.76 -7.25
C GLY A 91 18.87 6.39 -5.95
N VAL A 92 18.92 7.21 -4.89
CA VAL A 92 18.18 6.92 -3.67
C VAL A 92 17.65 8.19 -3.01
N ILE A 93 16.39 8.19 -2.61
CA ILE A 93 15.81 9.20 -1.71
C ILE A 93 15.79 8.65 -0.29
N ARG A 94 16.18 9.46 0.67
CA ARG A 94 16.09 9.17 2.10
C ARG A 94 15.02 10.03 2.73
N GLN A 95 13.87 9.41 2.97
CA GLN A 95 12.72 10.01 3.63
C GLN A 95 12.80 9.74 5.12
N ASN A 96 12.75 10.77 5.97
CA ASN A 96 12.59 10.60 7.41
C ASN A 96 11.10 10.71 7.79
N CYS A 97 10.61 9.79 8.60
CA CYS A 97 9.22 9.73 9.03
C CYS A 97 9.10 9.12 10.43
N GLY A 98 7.90 8.84 10.91
CA GLY A 98 7.66 8.30 12.25
C GLY A 98 8.33 6.96 12.57
N VAL A 99 8.77 6.19 11.56
CA VAL A 99 9.55 4.96 11.73
C VAL A 99 11.07 5.17 11.50
N GLY A 100 11.51 6.41 11.32
CA GLY A 100 12.89 6.77 11.01
C GLY A 100 13.15 6.89 9.51
N LEU A 101 14.40 6.65 9.09
CA LEU A 101 14.83 6.78 7.70
C LEU A 101 14.32 5.62 6.84
N VAL A 102 13.58 5.97 5.80
CA VAL A 102 13.12 5.05 4.76
C VAL A 102 13.87 5.36 3.46
N HIS A 103 14.47 4.35 2.87
CA HIS A 103 15.17 4.46 1.59
C HIS A 103 14.25 4.10 0.45
N ILE A 104 14.16 5.00 -0.54
CA ILE A 104 13.41 4.80 -1.77
C ILE A 104 14.43 4.65 -2.90
N ASP A 105 14.55 3.45 -3.40
CA ASP A 105 15.43 3.11 -4.53
C ASP A 105 14.83 3.63 -5.84
N LEU A 106 15.61 4.39 -6.58
CA LEU A 106 15.24 4.96 -7.88
C LEU A 106 16.01 4.30 -9.04
N THR A 107 16.82 3.26 -8.77
CA THR A 107 17.70 2.64 -9.78
C THR A 107 17.01 1.58 -10.61
N GLY A 108 15.87 1.05 -10.16
CA GLY A 108 15.07 0.08 -10.90
C GLY A 108 14.09 0.73 -11.89
N ASP A 109 13.29 -0.12 -12.55
CA ASP A 109 12.26 0.33 -13.51
C ASP A 109 11.16 1.17 -12.84
N THR A 110 10.95 0.95 -11.55
CA THR A 110 10.01 1.72 -10.73
C THR A 110 10.64 2.10 -9.39
N PRO A 111 10.34 3.29 -8.83
CA PRO A 111 10.70 3.61 -7.47
C PRO A 111 10.18 2.55 -6.50
N ALA A 112 11.02 2.12 -5.55
CA ALA A 112 10.66 1.08 -4.60
C ALA A 112 11.25 1.36 -3.22
N PHE A 113 10.53 1.02 -2.15
CA PHE A 113 11.01 1.08 -0.77
C PHE A 113 11.09 -0.31 -0.15
N VAL A 114 11.95 -0.46 0.86
CA VAL A 114 12.05 -1.71 1.63
C VAL A 114 10.79 -1.89 2.48
N ALA A 115 10.11 -3.01 2.28
CA ALA A 115 8.92 -3.37 3.05
C ALA A 115 9.25 -3.55 4.54
N PRO A 116 8.42 -3.04 5.47
CA PRO A 116 8.61 -3.31 6.89
C PRO A 116 8.45 -4.82 7.16
N PRO A 117 9.13 -5.35 8.20
CA PRO A 117 8.99 -6.75 8.57
C PRO A 117 7.53 -7.07 8.91
N THR A 118 7.14 -8.32 8.66
CA THR A 118 5.78 -8.81 8.90
C THR A 118 5.82 -10.00 9.85
N SER A 119 5.07 -9.95 10.95
CA SER A 119 4.81 -11.14 11.76
C SER A 119 3.66 -11.95 11.14
N ILE A 120 3.80 -13.25 11.18
CA ILE A 120 2.86 -14.20 10.56
C ILE A 120 2.35 -15.13 11.66
N ALA A 121 1.03 -15.25 11.76
CA ALA A 121 0.37 -16.12 12.73
C ALA A 121 -0.77 -16.92 12.06
N ASP A 122 -1.14 -18.03 12.67
CA ASP A 122 -2.28 -18.81 12.23
C ASP A 122 -3.60 -18.03 12.47
N MET A 123 -4.49 -18.10 11.52
CA MET A 123 -5.86 -17.57 11.68
C MET A 123 -6.71 -18.61 12.41
N ALA A 124 -7.30 -18.23 13.53
CA ALA A 124 -8.19 -19.10 14.30
C ALA A 124 -9.42 -19.53 13.47
N ALA A 125 -9.81 -20.80 13.59
CA ALA A 125 -10.91 -21.35 12.81
C ALA A 125 -12.24 -20.57 12.94
N PRO A 126 -12.66 -20.08 14.13
CA PRO A 126 -13.86 -19.24 14.24
C PRO A 126 -13.74 -17.91 13.46
N MET A 127 -12.55 -17.32 13.41
CA MET A 127 -12.29 -16.09 12.66
C MET A 127 -12.39 -16.33 11.15
N LEU A 128 -11.74 -17.40 10.67
CA LEU A 128 -11.84 -17.80 9.27
C LEU A 128 -13.31 -18.06 8.87
N ALA A 129 -14.06 -18.78 9.70
CA ALA A 129 -15.48 -19.06 9.45
C ALA A 129 -16.31 -17.77 9.38
N ALA A 130 -16.08 -16.81 10.28
CA ALA A 130 -16.77 -15.52 10.28
C ALA A 130 -16.47 -14.71 9.01
N ILE A 131 -15.19 -14.64 8.60
CA ILE A 131 -14.78 -13.94 7.37
C ILE A 131 -15.37 -14.63 6.15
N THR A 132 -15.27 -15.97 6.06
CA THR A 132 -15.78 -16.76 4.94
C THR A 132 -17.28 -16.57 4.76
N ALA A 133 -18.04 -16.62 5.86
CA ALA A 133 -19.48 -16.37 5.84
C ALA A 133 -19.81 -14.92 5.45
N GLY A 134 -19.10 -13.92 6.03
CA GLY A 134 -19.33 -12.50 5.77
C GLY A 134 -19.03 -12.09 4.33
N LEU A 135 -18.01 -12.68 3.71
CA LEU A 135 -17.63 -12.42 2.32
C LEU A 135 -18.30 -13.36 1.32
N HIS A 136 -19.13 -14.30 1.78
CA HIS A 136 -19.75 -15.33 0.95
C HIS A 136 -18.73 -16.15 0.12
N LEU A 137 -17.56 -16.45 0.73
CA LEU A 137 -16.53 -17.25 0.07
C LEU A 137 -16.94 -18.73 0.06
N ASP A 138 -16.65 -19.42 -1.04
CA ASP A 138 -16.69 -20.89 -1.08
C ASP A 138 -15.45 -21.44 -0.35
N PRO A 139 -15.60 -22.14 0.79
CA PRO A 139 -14.46 -22.67 1.53
C PRO A 139 -13.59 -23.63 0.72
N THR A 140 -14.16 -24.30 -0.29
CA THR A 140 -13.42 -25.22 -1.16
C THR A 140 -12.46 -24.51 -2.12
N ARG A 141 -12.61 -23.19 -2.27
CA ARG A 141 -11.75 -22.32 -3.09
C ARG A 141 -10.64 -21.67 -2.31
N ILE A 142 -10.59 -21.84 -0.99
CA ILE A 142 -9.53 -21.27 -0.13
C ILE A 142 -8.34 -22.24 -0.13
N LEU A 143 -7.17 -21.74 -0.51
CA LEU A 143 -5.93 -22.51 -0.49
C LEU A 143 -5.18 -22.36 0.84
N ARG A 144 -5.09 -21.14 1.36
CA ARG A 144 -4.32 -20.79 2.56
C ARG A 144 -4.92 -19.58 3.25
N HIS A 145 -4.60 -19.42 4.53
CA HIS A 145 -4.97 -18.24 5.31
C HIS A 145 -3.95 -17.99 6.41
N ALA A 146 -3.83 -16.72 6.83
CA ALA A 146 -2.97 -16.30 7.94
C ALA A 146 -3.44 -14.95 8.50
N VAL A 147 -2.94 -14.61 9.69
CA VAL A 147 -2.97 -13.25 10.22
C VAL A 147 -1.58 -12.67 10.04
N LEU A 148 -1.50 -11.51 9.37
CA LEU A 148 -0.26 -10.83 9.04
C LEU A 148 -0.25 -9.48 9.74
N ASP A 149 0.86 -9.13 10.43
CA ASP A 149 1.00 -7.85 11.12
C ASP A 149 2.31 -7.17 10.72
N ASN A 150 2.19 -6.01 10.08
CA ASN A 150 3.29 -5.11 9.76
C ASN A 150 2.98 -3.66 10.18
N GLY A 151 2.21 -3.54 11.30
CA GLY A 151 1.63 -2.33 11.82
C GLY A 151 0.11 -2.41 11.70
N PRO A 152 -0.52 -2.33 10.55
CA PRO A 152 -1.86 -2.85 10.30
C PRO A 152 -1.90 -4.38 10.41
N VAL A 153 -3.01 -4.91 10.98
CA VAL A 153 -3.27 -6.36 11.05
C VAL A 153 -4.18 -6.78 9.89
N TRP A 154 -3.71 -7.71 9.09
CA TRP A 154 -4.39 -8.23 7.90
C TRP A 154 -4.86 -9.66 8.12
N HIS A 155 -6.12 -9.93 7.83
CA HIS A 155 -6.65 -11.30 7.75
C HIS A 155 -6.53 -11.74 6.29
N ALA A 156 -5.43 -12.41 5.97
CA ALA A 156 -5.08 -12.80 4.62
C ALA A 156 -5.70 -14.16 4.25
N ILE A 157 -6.29 -14.23 3.05
CA ILE A 157 -6.83 -15.47 2.47
C ILE A 157 -6.34 -15.57 1.03
N GLU A 158 -5.74 -16.71 0.68
CA GLU A 158 -5.37 -17.05 -0.69
C GLU A 158 -6.46 -17.91 -1.32
N MET A 159 -6.97 -17.49 -2.47
CA MET A 159 -7.96 -18.19 -3.26
C MET A 159 -7.35 -18.90 -4.46
N GLN A 160 -8.07 -19.87 -5.03
CA GLN A 160 -7.57 -20.69 -6.12
C GLN A 160 -7.32 -19.93 -7.42
N SER A 161 -8.15 -18.92 -7.72
CA SER A 161 -8.04 -18.15 -8.97
C SER A 161 -8.47 -16.71 -8.82
N ALA A 162 -7.93 -15.84 -9.67
CA ALA A 162 -8.37 -14.45 -9.76
C ALA A 162 -9.84 -14.34 -10.19
N ASP A 163 -10.35 -15.27 -10.98
CA ASP A 163 -11.75 -15.26 -11.42
C ASP A 163 -12.70 -15.49 -10.21
N ASP A 164 -12.37 -16.43 -9.31
CA ASP A 164 -13.11 -16.61 -8.06
C ASP A 164 -13.10 -15.34 -7.20
N LEU A 165 -11.93 -14.69 -7.10
CA LEU A 165 -11.76 -13.47 -6.32
C LEU A 165 -12.51 -12.28 -6.92
N LEU A 166 -12.45 -12.10 -8.24
CA LEU A 166 -13.11 -11.01 -8.95
C LEU A 166 -14.64 -11.17 -9.02
N SER A 167 -15.13 -12.42 -8.90
CA SER A 167 -16.58 -12.71 -8.89
C SER A 167 -17.28 -12.28 -7.60
N LEU A 168 -16.55 -11.96 -6.53
CA LEU A 168 -17.15 -11.54 -5.26
C LEU A 168 -17.85 -10.18 -5.41
N ASP A 169 -19.15 -10.19 -5.15
CA ASP A 169 -19.97 -8.98 -5.13
C ASP A 169 -19.77 -8.23 -3.81
N ALA A 170 -19.07 -7.11 -3.87
CA ALA A 170 -18.87 -6.25 -2.69
C ALA A 170 -20.20 -5.74 -2.09
N GLY A 171 -21.25 -5.59 -2.90
CA GLY A 171 -22.57 -5.19 -2.42
C GLY A 171 -23.29 -6.23 -1.58
N ALA A 172 -22.90 -7.52 -1.71
CA ALA A 172 -23.47 -8.62 -0.94
C ALA A 172 -22.70 -8.91 0.37
N ILE A 173 -21.50 -8.33 0.56
CA ILE A 173 -20.66 -8.59 1.73
C ILE A 173 -21.33 -8.11 3.02
N THR A 174 -21.41 -8.98 4.01
CA THR A 174 -21.76 -8.64 5.38
C THR A 174 -20.48 -8.34 6.17
N PRO A 175 -20.20 -7.07 6.55
CA PRO A 175 -18.95 -6.73 7.19
C PRO A 175 -18.74 -7.42 8.55
N VAL A 176 -17.59 -8.01 8.76
CA VAL A 176 -17.12 -8.46 10.08
C VAL A 176 -16.42 -7.27 10.74
N SER A 177 -17.13 -6.58 11.64
CA SER A 177 -16.69 -5.30 12.21
C SER A 177 -15.28 -5.36 12.81
N GLY A 178 -14.49 -4.33 12.55
CA GLY A 178 -13.14 -4.15 13.10
C GLY A 178 -12.05 -4.94 12.36
N LEU A 179 -12.34 -5.56 11.23
CA LEU A 179 -11.34 -6.32 10.46
C LEU A 179 -10.86 -5.58 9.21
N ALA A 180 -9.63 -5.89 8.82
CA ALA A 180 -9.10 -5.66 7.50
C ALA A 180 -8.78 -7.02 6.86
N VAL A 181 -9.41 -7.32 5.73
CA VAL A 181 -9.29 -8.59 5.03
C VAL A 181 -8.60 -8.38 3.69
N GLY A 182 -7.52 -9.12 3.47
CA GLY A 182 -6.79 -9.16 2.21
C GLY A 182 -7.02 -10.49 1.50
N LEU A 183 -7.54 -10.44 0.29
CA LEU A 183 -7.67 -11.61 -0.57
C LEU A 183 -6.61 -11.56 -1.66
N ILE A 184 -5.94 -12.67 -1.92
CA ILE A 184 -4.97 -12.82 -3.01
C ILE A 184 -5.26 -14.09 -3.81
N ALA A 185 -5.09 -14.01 -5.12
CA ALA A 185 -5.22 -15.17 -6.00
C ALA A 185 -4.28 -15.07 -7.21
N PRO A 186 -3.77 -16.20 -7.74
CA PRO A 186 -2.99 -16.19 -8.96
C PRO A 186 -3.84 -15.82 -10.17
N ARG A 187 -3.25 -15.08 -11.11
CA ARG A 187 -3.85 -14.79 -12.43
C ARG A 187 -3.32 -15.79 -13.46
N SER A 188 -4.19 -16.24 -14.33
CA SER A 188 -3.82 -17.12 -15.45
C SER A 188 -3.43 -16.35 -16.72
N ASN A 189 -3.80 -15.07 -16.79
CA ASN A 189 -3.57 -14.21 -17.95
C ASN A 189 -3.51 -12.73 -17.52
N GLY A 190 -3.12 -11.86 -18.48
CA GLY A 190 -2.99 -10.42 -18.28
C GLY A 190 -1.56 -10.00 -17.95
N ASP A 191 -1.42 -8.81 -17.39
CA ASP A 191 -0.15 -8.10 -17.14
C ASP A 191 0.28 -8.13 -15.66
N ALA A 192 -0.35 -8.96 -14.84
CA ALA A 192 -0.01 -9.17 -13.45
C ALA A 192 -0.02 -10.66 -13.08
N ASP A 193 0.84 -11.06 -12.15
CA ASP A 193 0.95 -12.44 -11.68
C ASP A 193 -0.15 -12.80 -10.68
N PHE A 194 -0.61 -11.82 -9.88
CA PHE A 194 -1.65 -12.01 -8.86
C PHE A 194 -2.70 -10.90 -8.94
N GLU A 195 -3.90 -11.21 -8.47
CA GLU A 195 -4.96 -10.26 -8.13
C GLU A 195 -5.08 -10.15 -6.62
N VAL A 196 -5.26 -8.92 -6.10
CA VAL A 196 -5.51 -8.65 -4.70
C VAL A 196 -6.77 -7.81 -4.56
N ARG A 197 -7.59 -8.11 -3.54
CA ARG A 197 -8.66 -7.23 -3.06
C ARG A 197 -8.49 -7.00 -1.57
N MET A 198 -8.69 -5.77 -1.12
CA MET A 198 -8.60 -5.41 0.29
C MET A 198 -9.91 -4.79 0.76
N PHE A 199 -10.49 -5.38 1.80
CA PHE A 199 -11.72 -4.90 2.42
C PHE A 199 -11.42 -4.40 3.83
N SER A 200 -11.65 -3.10 4.06
CA SER A 200 -11.67 -2.50 5.39
C SER A 200 -13.09 -2.50 5.94
N MET A 201 -13.28 -3.05 7.14
CA MET A 201 -14.58 -3.25 7.76
C MET A 201 -14.70 -2.51 9.11
N TRP A 202 -13.94 -1.42 9.31
CA TRP A 202 -13.93 -0.66 10.56
C TRP A 202 -15.17 0.24 10.75
N ALA A 203 -15.64 0.84 9.66
CA ALA A 203 -16.78 1.78 9.66
C ALA A 203 -17.71 1.49 8.48
N GLY A 204 -18.13 0.24 8.35
CA GLY A 204 -18.80 -0.27 7.16
C GLY A 204 -17.80 -0.95 6.23
N LEU A 205 -18.25 -1.34 5.05
CA LEU A 205 -17.41 -1.95 4.03
C LEU A 205 -16.77 -0.86 3.16
N ASN A 206 -15.46 -0.93 3.00
CA ASN A 206 -14.71 -0.13 2.04
C ASN A 206 -13.67 -1.00 1.33
N GLU A 207 -13.67 -1.01 0.01
CA GLU A 207 -12.62 -1.66 -0.79
C GLU A 207 -11.55 -0.64 -1.15
N ASP A 208 -10.30 -0.89 -0.72
CA ASP A 208 -9.18 0.02 -0.99
C ASP A 208 -8.63 -0.19 -2.41
N PRO A 209 -8.38 0.90 -3.15
CA PRO A 209 -7.88 0.83 -4.52
C PRO A 209 -6.57 0.09 -4.69
N VAL A 210 -5.55 0.41 -3.88
CA VAL A 210 -4.24 -0.25 -3.87
C VAL A 210 -3.59 -0.10 -2.50
N THR A 211 -3.29 -1.23 -1.86
CA THR A 211 -2.80 -1.27 -0.49
C THR A 211 -1.35 -1.75 -0.43
N GLY A 212 -0.40 -0.84 -0.42
CA GLY A 212 1.04 -1.17 -0.40
C GLY A 212 1.43 -2.02 0.81
N SER A 213 0.91 -1.72 2.01
CA SER A 213 1.21 -2.45 3.25
C SER A 213 0.64 -3.88 3.26
N LEU A 214 -0.55 -4.10 2.71
CA LEU A 214 -1.08 -5.45 2.52
C LEU A 214 -0.21 -6.25 1.53
N ASN A 215 0.12 -5.67 0.37
CA ASN A 215 0.96 -6.35 -0.62
C ASN A 215 2.35 -6.69 -0.05
N SER A 216 2.91 -5.84 0.79
CA SER A 216 4.14 -6.09 1.55
C SER A 216 3.98 -7.29 2.50
N ALA A 217 2.89 -7.34 3.28
CA ALA A 217 2.63 -8.42 4.21
C ALA A 217 2.41 -9.77 3.49
N LEU A 218 1.64 -9.75 2.40
CA LEU A 218 1.42 -10.93 1.55
C LEU A 218 2.74 -11.43 0.94
N ALA A 219 3.63 -10.54 0.52
CA ALA A 219 4.93 -10.89 -0.02
C ALA A 219 5.81 -11.62 1.01
N HIS A 220 5.87 -11.11 2.24
CA HIS A 220 6.60 -11.79 3.33
C HIS A 220 5.97 -13.13 3.69
N TRP A 221 4.64 -13.22 3.68
CA TRP A 221 3.94 -14.49 3.91
C TRP A 221 4.26 -15.53 2.84
N MET A 222 4.29 -15.13 1.57
CA MET A 222 4.67 -16.01 0.47
C MET A 222 6.16 -16.37 0.52
N GLN A 223 7.04 -15.40 0.88
CA GLN A 223 8.47 -15.63 1.05
C GLN A 223 8.76 -16.66 2.15
N ALA A 224 8.11 -16.55 3.32
CA ALA A 224 8.23 -17.53 4.40
C ALA A 224 7.80 -18.95 4.01
N GLN A 225 7.11 -19.10 2.89
CA GLN A 225 6.71 -20.39 2.30
C GLN A 225 7.62 -20.81 1.13
N GLY A 226 8.72 -20.10 0.88
CA GLY A 226 9.64 -20.37 -0.25
C GLY A 226 9.04 -20.09 -1.63
N ARG A 227 8.02 -19.24 -1.73
CA ARG A 227 7.25 -18.99 -2.97
C ARG A 227 7.64 -17.72 -3.72
N VAL A 228 8.44 -16.84 -3.11
CA VAL A 228 8.94 -15.60 -3.73
C VAL A 228 10.38 -15.80 -4.18
N GLN A 229 10.57 -16.22 -5.41
CA GLN A 229 11.90 -16.52 -5.98
C GLN A 229 12.32 -15.53 -7.08
N ARG A 230 11.41 -14.70 -7.55
CA ARG A 230 11.62 -13.71 -8.61
C ARG A 230 10.71 -12.52 -8.40
N PRO A 231 11.02 -11.36 -9.00
CA PRO A 231 10.07 -10.24 -9.04
C PRO A 231 8.74 -10.68 -9.67
N TYR A 232 7.65 -10.13 -9.12
CA TYR A 232 6.30 -10.33 -9.64
C TYR A 232 5.46 -9.07 -9.48
N SER A 233 4.34 -9.03 -10.20
CA SER A 233 3.41 -7.93 -10.18
C SER A 233 2.03 -8.35 -9.64
N VAL A 234 1.38 -7.40 -8.97
CA VAL A 234 0.06 -7.57 -8.39
C VAL A 234 -0.90 -6.54 -8.96
N ALA A 235 -2.05 -6.98 -9.45
CA ALA A 235 -3.17 -6.14 -9.79
C ALA A 235 -4.06 -5.93 -8.57
N GLN A 236 -4.55 -4.70 -8.33
CA GLN A 236 -5.51 -4.40 -7.28
C GLN A 236 -6.45 -3.28 -7.72
N GLY A 237 -7.70 -3.31 -7.23
CA GLY A 237 -8.71 -2.31 -7.51
C GLY A 237 -9.54 -2.57 -8.78
N THR A 238 -9.37 -3.70 -9.42
CA THR A 238 -10.07 -4.07 -10.67
C THR A 238 -11.58 -3.94 -10.54
N CYS A 239 -12.17 -4.42 -9.43
CA CYS A 239 -13.64 -4.39 -9.22
C CYS A 239 -14.20 -2.98 -8.95
N ILE A 240 -13.36 -2.01 -8.63
CA ILE A 240 -13.75 -0.61 -8.38
C ILE A 240 -13.24 0.36 -9.46
N GLY A 241 -12.94 -0.19 -10.66
CA GLY A 241 -12.53 0.60 -11.83
C GLY A 241 -11.14 1.19 -11.72
N ARG A 242 -10.24 0.56 -10.95
CA ARG A 242 -8.82 0.96 -10.85
C ARG A 242 -7.92 -0.02 -11.61
N HIS A 243 -6.73 0.42 -11.92
CA HIS A 243 -5.68 -0.32 -12.63
C HIS A 243 -4.39 -0.32 -11.83
N GLY A 244 -4.52 -0.66 -10.53
CA GLY A 244 -3.39 -0.71 -9.62
C GLY A 244 -2.38 -1.79 -10.02
N ARG A 245 -1.08 -1.45 -9.96
CA ARG A 245 0.03 -2.37 -10.22
C ARG A 245 1.10 -2.15 -9.16
N VAL A 246 1.25 -3.15 -8.30
CA VAL A 246 2.29 -3.19 -7.28
C VAL A 246 3.38 -4.14 -7.76
N HIS A 247 4.63 -3.69 -7.73
CA HIS A 247 5.78 -4.51 -8.05
C HIS A 247 6.43 -5.00 -6.76
N VAL A 248 6.51 -6.30 -6.61
CA VAL A 248 7.17 -6.97 -5.49
C VAL A 248 8.54 -7.46 -5.97
N ILE A 249 9.60 -6.99 -5.31
CA ILE A 249 10.98 -7.21 -5.71
C ILE A 249 11.73 -7.84 -4.54
N PRO A 250 11.95 -9.17 -4.53
CA PRO A 250 12.76 -9.84 -3.52
C PRO A 250 14.23 -9.46 -3.66
N SER A 251 15.01 -9.64 -2.60
CA SER A 251 16.46 -9.51 -2.67
C SER A 251 17.03 -10.59 -3.59
N PRO A 252 17.94 -10.25 -4.52
CA PRO A 252 18.57 -11.26 -5.38
C PRO A 252 19.51 -12.20 -4.61
N ASP A 253 20.07 -11.76 -3.48
CA ASP A 253 21.12 -12.48 -2.76
C ASP A 253 20.58 -13.46 -1.70
N ASP A 254 19.32 -13.28 -1.30
CA ASP A 254 18.63 -14.14 -0.31
C ASP A 254 17.12 -14.10 -0.56
N ALA A 255 16.68 -14.85 -1.55
CA ALA A 255 15.28 -14.87 -1.95
C ALA A 255 14.35 -15.41 -0.85
N ASP A 256 14.88 -16.24 0.06
CA ASP A 256 14.06 -16.88 1.09
C ASP A 256 13.90 -16.01 2.35
N ASN A 257 14.89 -15.13 2.68
CA ASN A 257 14.87 -14.32 3.90
C ASN A 257 15.33 -12.86 3.70
N GLY A 258 15.72 -12.48 2.49
CA GLY A 258 16.20 -11.13 2.20
C GLY A 258 15.08 -10.08 2.22
N PRO A 259 15.44 -8.78 2.23
CA PRO A 259 14.46 -7.71 2.24
C PRO A 259 13.61 -7.71 0.97
N ILE A 260 12.31 -7.56 1.13
CA ILE A 260 11.37 -7.35 0.04
C ILE A 260 11.24 -5.85 -0.21
N ARG A 261 11.25 -5.45 -1.47
CA ARG A 261 10.95 -4.08 -1.87
C ARG A 261 9.59 -4.04 -2.57
N ILE A 262 8.84 -2.98 -2.26
CA ILE A 262 7.54 -2.68 -2.86
C ILE A 262 7.68 -1.44 -3.73
N GLY A 263 7.41 -1.60 -5.01
CA GLY A 263 7.54 -0.55 -6.01
C GLY A 263 6.26 -0.28 -6.77
N GLY A 264 6.23 0.89 -7.43
CA GLY A 264 5.11 1.27 -8.29
C GLY A 264 5.28 2.65 -8.90
N HIS A 265 4.57 2.86 -10.00
CA HIS A 265 4.53 4.15 -10.69
C HIS A 265 3.65 5.16 -9.98
N THR A 266 3.93 6.44 -10.18
CA THR A 266 3.14 7.56 -9.68
C THR A 266 2.84 8.53 -10.82
N ASN A 267 1.56 8.88 -11.00
CA ASN A 267 1.11 9.92 -11.92
C ASN A 267 0.77 11.19 -11.13
N ILE A 268 1.37 12.33 -11.48
CA ILE A 268 1.02 13.62 -10.89
C ILE A 268 -0.12 14.22 -11.71
N LEU A 269 -1.28 14.39 -11.08
CA LEU A 269 -2.51 14.81 -11.76
C LEU A 269 -2.80 16.30 -11.58
N ILE A 270 -2.52 16.84 -10.38
CA ILE A 270 -2.84 18.22 -10.04
C ILE A 270 -1.61 18.89 -9.43
N LYS A 271 -1.29 20.11 -9.91
CA LYS A 271 -0.30 21.02 -9.31
C LYS A 271 -1.00 22.34 -9.03
N GLY A 272 -0.80 22.89 -7.84
CA GLY A 272 -1.44 24.14 -7.45
C GLY A 272 -1.02 24.60 -6.06
N HIS A 273 -1.74 25.58 -5.54
CA HIS A 273 -1.53 26.14 -4.21
C HIS A 273 -2.77 25.89 -3.35
N VAL A 274 -2.54 25.71 -2.07
CA VAL A 274 -3.60 25.59 -1.05
C VAL A 274 -3.32 26.60 0.06
N THR A 275 -4.37 27.26 0.54
CA THR A 275 -4.32 28.14 1.71
C THR A 275 -4.84 27.36 2.91
N LEU A 276 -4.01 27.19 3.95
CA LEU A 276 -4.31 26.41 5.15
C LEU A 276 -4.32 27.30 6.40
#